data_81afe1892b9cd4c5e3c88f6922afbb97
#
_entry.id   81afe1892b9cd4c5e3c88f6922afbb97
#
_cell.length_a   1.000
_cell.length_b   1.000
_cell.length_c   1.000
_cell.angle_alpha   90.00
_cell.angle_beta   90.00
_cell.angle_gamma   90.00
#
_symmetry.space_group_name_H-M   'P 1'
#
loop_
_entity.id
_entity.type
_entity.pdbx_description
1 polymer ?
#
loop_
_entity_poly.entity_id
_entity_poly.type
_entity_poly.pdbx_seq_one_letter_code
_entity_poly.pdbx_strand_id
1 'polypeptide(L)'
;SIVQKLTQARLEKGLSQEQLAKRIGTQRSNICRIEKGTQNLSLDLMLKIAEALDKDVSVMLEERSSTMEKEYSLRLYDETLLTFTLEERGLEGLQATILHTETAKQKLFPLDLELTNEGVVKWLERRVIPKNRQFVDEILKTLGLSVNNTKGIIDVCMGLSLNDSYWVVPADFDGKYADYNLYENRFSEALSLVAYTGVGGSREAFSTSPELTTNGMLRKAWRFVEDDGIYLYKGGTEGAANTGNEPYSEYYACQIADKMGIGCVQYDLENWKGILASKCRLFTDIDTSFVPIGRILRKTTLKACLDYYKTLGDEFYEQLCSMLVFDALIYNEDRHFGNFGLLRNNHTGEIIAPAPIFDNGLSLFNYAMPDDFKNLRAYAKTRSNPYRISYEDVCKEVMGAKQKAQLRRMVDF
;
A
#
# COMPACT_ATOMS: atom_id res chain seq x y z
N SER A 1 8.51 26.54 -15.60
CA SER A 1 7.26 26.16 -16.30
C SER A 1 6.95 27.21 -17.36
N ILE A 2 6.26 26.83 -18.46
CA ILE A 2 5.91 27.75 -19.56
C ILE A 2 5.03 28.89 -19.05
N VAL A 3 4.15 28.60 -18.09
CA VAL A 3 3.29 29.60 -17.43
C VAL A 3 4.10 30.67 -16.72
N GLN A 4 5.19 30.31 -16.03
CA GLN A 4 6.08 31.26 -15.38
C GLN A 4 6.80 32.16 -16.40
N LYS A 5 7.24 31.58 -17.53
CA LYS A 5 7.88 32.37 -18.61
C LYS A 5 6.90 33.36 -19.24
N LEU A 6 5.66 32.97 -19.48
CA LEU A 6 4.60 33.86 -20.00
C LEU A 6 4.24 34.96 -18.98
N THR A 7 4.13 34.62 -17.71
CA THR A 7 3.87 35.59 -16.63
C THR A 7 5.01 36.61 -16.53
N GLN A 8 6.25 36.14 -16.58
CA GLN A 8 7.43 36.98 -16.54
C GLN A 8 7.49 37.92 -17.74
N ALA A 9 7.26 37.39 -18.98
CA ALA A 9 7.22 38.20 -20.20
C ALA A 9 6.12 39.29 -20.15
N ARG A 10 4.94 39.00 -19.58
CA ARG A 10 3.91 40.00 -19.37
C ARG A 10 4.36 41.11 -18.43
N LEU A 11 5.00 40.76 -17.31
CA LEU A 11 5.49 41.72 -16.33
C LEU A 11 6.61 42.60 -16.92
N GLU A 12 7.55 42.02 -17.66
CA GLU A 12 8.62 42.72 -18.38
C GLU A 12 8.07 43.73 -19.38
N LYS A 13 6.94 43.40 -20.03
CA LYS A 13 6.24 44.31 -20.96
C LYS A 13 5.37 45.36 -20.23
N GLY A 14 5.30 45.34 -18.91
CA GLY A 14 4.53 46.26 -18.08
C GLY A 14 3.03 46.13 -18.23
N LEU A 15 2.53 44.98 -18.70
CA LEU A 15 1.10 44.75 -18.94
C LEU A 15 0.41 44.21 -17.70
N SER A 16 -0.74 44.76 -17.34
CA SER A 16 -1.65 44.15 -16.36
C SER A 16 -2.31 42.87 -16.96
N GLN A 17 -2.83 41.99 -16.12
CA GLN A 17 -3.62 40.82 -16.57
C GLN A 17 -4.84 41.25 -17.41
N GLU A 18 -5.44 42.38 -17.10
CA GLU A 18 -6.59 42.93 -17.82
C GLU A 18 -6.18 43.41 -19.20
N GLN A 19 -5.06 44.12 -19.32
CA GLN A 19 -4.52 44.59 -20.60
C GLN A 19 -4.13 43.44 -21.51
N LEU A 20 -3.51 42.39 -20.98
CA LEU A 20 -3.21 41.20 -21.75
C LEU A 20 -4.48 40.47 -22.18
N ALA A 21 -5.44 40.31 -21.27
CA ALA A 21 -6.73 39.69 -21.60
C ALA A 21 -7.48 40.40 -22.74
N LYS A 22 -7.48 41.74 -22.72
CA LYS A 22 -8.08 42.58 -23.77
C LYS A 22 -7.35 42.38 -25.11
N ARG A 23 -6.02 42.28 -25.12
CA ARG A 23 -5.24 42.06 -26.35
C ARG A 23 -5.54 40.76 -27.05
N ILE A 24 -5.77 39.70 -26.29
CA ILE A 24 -6.01 38.34 -26.84
C ILE A 24 -7.50 37.98 -26.90
N GLY A 25 -8.41 38.91 -26.59
CA GLY A 25 -9.85 38.69 -26.69
C GLY A 25 -10.40 37.71 -25.62
N THR A 26 -9.85 37.75 -24.40
CA THR A 26 -10.33 36.90 -23.28
C THR A 26 -10.68 37.73 -22.05
N GLN A 27 -11.11 37.06 -20.97
CA GLN A 27 -11.41 37.72 -19.69
C GLN A 27 -10.18 37.70 -18.77
N ARG A 28 -10.01 38.75 -17.94
CA ARG A 28 -8.94 38.83 -16.91
C ARG A 28 -8.90 37.59 -16.02
N SER A 29 -10.08 37.03 -15.65
CA SER A 29 -10.18 35.83 -14.83
C SER A 29 -9.50 34.59 -15.47
N ASN A 30 -9.51 34.50 -16.81
CA ASN A 30 -8.81 33.43 -17.51
C ASN A 30 -7.31 33.57 -17.41
N ILE A 31 -6.75 34.77 -17.61
CA ILE A 31 -5.34 35.06 -17.46
C ILE A 31 -4.90 34.76 -16.03
N CYS A 32 -5.65 35.21 -15.02
CA CYS A 32 -5.38 34.95 -13.62
C CYS A 32 -5.30 33.44 -13.31
N ARG A 33 -6.24 32.64 -13.83
CA ARG A 33 -6.26 31.18 -13.62
C ARG A 33 -5.09 30.48 -14.32
N ILE A 34 -4.74 30.93 -15.53
CA ILE A 34 -3.57 30.41 -16.25
C ILE A 34 -2.29 30.70 -15.46
N GLU A 35 -2.07 31.93 -15.02
CA GLU A 35 -0.88 32.33 -14.25
C GLU A 35 -0.79 31.64 -12.89
N LYS A 36 -1.93 31.26 -12.29
CA LYS A 36 -2.01 30.44 -11.07
C LYS A 36 -1.83 28.94 -11.32
N GLY A 37 -1.78 28.51 -12.59
CA GLY A 37 -1.71 27.08 -12.94
C GLY A 37 -2.98 26.29 -12.65
N THR A 38 -4.13 26.96 -12.46
CA THR A 38 -5.42 26.35 -12.18
C THR A 38 -6.27 26.11 -13.42
N GLN A 39 -5.76 26.45 -14.60
CA GLN A 39 -6.39 26.22 -15.88
C GLN A 39 -5.37 25.71 -16.89
N ASN A 40 -5.75 24.68 -17.67
CA ASN A 40 -4.92 24.18 -18.76
C ASN A 40 -4.74 25.23 -19.84
N LEU A 41 -3.52 25.43 -20.28
CA LEU A 41 -3.14 26.33 -21.37
C LEU A 41 -3.12 25.54 -22.67
N SER A 42 -4.10 25.75 -23.55
CA SER A 42 -4.07 25.15 -24.89
C SER A 42 -2.95 25.77 -25.75
N LEU A 43 -2.44 25.03 -26.71
CA LEU A 43 -1.39 25.51 -27.64
C LEU A 43 -1.82 26.80 -28.34
N ASP A 44 -3.07 26.86 -28.83
CA ASP A 44 -3.62 28.05 -29.48
C ASP A 44 -3.62 29.28 -28.56
N LEU A 45 -4.02 29.10 -27.31
CA LEU A 45 -4.04 30.20 -26.33
C LEU A 45 -2.61 30.64 -25.96
N MET A 46 -1.68 29.69 -25.88
CA MET A 46 -0.28 29.95 -25.62
C MET A 46 0.35 30.79 -26.76
N LEU A 47 0.06 30.46 -28.01
CA LEU A 47 0.53 31.20 -29.20
C LEU A 47 -0.04 32.62 -29.18
N LYS A 48 -1.35 32.82 -28.94
CA LYS A 48 -1.98 34.13 -28.82
C LYS A 48 -1.38 35.01 -27.72
N ILE A 49 -1.06 34.40 -26.56
CA ILE A 49 -0.41 35.13 -25.46
C ILE A 49 1.01 35.53 -25.86
N ALA A 50 1.77 34.63 -26.47
CA ALA A 50 3.12 34.93 -26.91
C ALA A 50 3.18 36.03 -27.96
N GLU A 51 2.33 35.95 -28.97
CA GLU A 51 2.19 36.98 -30.00
C GLU A 51 1.83 38.38 -29.39
N ALA A 52 0.88 38.42 -28.43
CA ALA A 52 0.51 39.65 -27.73
C ALA A 52 1.65 40.22 -26.87
N LEU A 53 2.65 39.38 -26.55
CA LEU A 53 3.85 39.74 -25.78
C LEU A 53 5.07 40.00 -26.67
N ASP A 54 4.95 39.94 -28.01
CA ASP A 54 6.05 39.99 -29.00
C ASP A 54 7.14 38.95 -28.69
N LYS A 55 6.73 37.73 -28.38
CA LYS A 55 7.60 36.59 -28.11
C LYS A 55 7.27 35.44 -29.08
N ASP A 56 8.29 34.80 -29.57
CA ASP A 56 8.12 33.56 -30.34
C ASP A 56 8.03 32.36 -29.42
N VAL A 57 7.08 31.46 -29.71
CA VAL A 57 7.00 30.14 -29.06
C VAL A 57 7.78 29.17 -29.93
N SER A 58 9.03 28.91 -29.60
CA SER A 58 9.75 27.75 -30.14
C SER A 58 9.35 26.51 -29.35
N VAL A 59 8.53 25.65 -29.91
CA VAL A 59 8.37 24.27 -29.46
C VAL A 59 9.49 23.49 -30.13
N MET A 60 10.62 23.34 -29.49
CA MET A 60 11.59 22.34 -29.86
C MET A 60 11.00 20.99 -29.44
N LEU A 61 10.52 20.22 -30.41
CA LEU A 61 10.53 18.77 -30.32
C LEU A 61 12.02 18.39 -30.41
N GLU A 62 12.70 18.42 -29.28
CA GLU A 62 13.96 17.71 -29.17
C GLU A 62 13.62 16.24 -29.44
N GLU A 63 14.23 15.62 -30.46
CA GLU A 63 14.36 14.17 -30.45
C GLU A 63 14.81 13.84 -29.04
N ARG A 64 14.11 12.94 -28.36
CA ARG A 64 14.58 12.41 -27.09
C ARG A 64 16.05 12.05 -27.34
N SER A 65 16.97 12.96 -26.96
CA SER A 65 18.36 12.60 -26.80
C SER A 65 18.29 11.32 -26.01
N SER A 66 19.05 10.31 -26.41
CA SER A 66 19.16 9.07 -25.64
C SER A 66 19.43 9.50 -24.21
N THR A 67 18.36 9.72 -23.47
CA THR A 67 18.43 9.95 -22.03
C THR A 67 19.09 8.70 -21.55
N MET A 68 20.30 8.81 -21.03
CA MET A 68 20.93 7.69 -20.34
C MET A 68 19.83 7.12 -19.46
N GLU A 69 19.41 5.90 -19.79
CA GLU A 69 18.30 5.25 -19.08
C GLU A 69 18.63 5.36 -17.61
N LYS A 70 17.74 5.97 -16.82
CA LYS A 70 18.01 6.19 -15.41
C LYS A 70 18.15 4.83 -14.75
N GLU A 71 19.34 4.58 -14.21
CA GLU A 71 19.65 3.34 -13.52
C GLU A 71 19.15 3.41 -12.07
N TYR A 72 18.63 2.30 -11.58
CA TYR A 72 18.16 2.12 -10.23
C TYR A 72 18.84 0.94 -9.55
N SER A 73 18.93 1.02 -8.24
CA SER A 73 19.37 -0.07 -7.36
C SER A 73 18.23 -0.54 -6.49
N LEU A 74 17.97 -1.84 -6.49
CA LEU A 74 17.26 -2.49 -5.39
C LEU A 74 18.27 -2.75 -4.28
N ARG A 75 18.00 -2.22 -3.10
CA ARG A 75 18.85 -2.38 -1.91
C ARG A 75 18.08 -3.03 -0.77
N LEU A 76 18.81 -3.77 0.04
CA LEU A 76 18.41 -4.17 1.40
C LEU A 76 19.33 -3.42 2.36
N TYR A 77 18.79 -2.53 3.19
CA TYR A 77 19.58 -1.52 3.89
C TYR A 77 20.46 -0.74 2.90
N ASP A 78 21.77 -0.66 3.14
CA ASP A 78 22.73 -0.02 2.23
C ASP A 78 23.33 -0.99 1.20
N GLU A 79 22.96 -2.28 1.24
CA GLU A 79 23.47 -3.33 0.37
C GLU A 79 22.73 -3.39 -0.97
N THR A 80 23.41 -3.12 -2.06
CA THR A 80 22.84 -3.30 -3.40
C THR A 80 22.72 -4.78 -3.73
N LEU A 81 21.53 -5.20 -4.17
CA LEU A 81 21.22 -6.56 -4.60
C LEU A 81 21.08 -6.66 -6.12
N LEU A 82 20.47 -5.66 -6.73
CA LEU A 82 20.15 -5.64 -8.17
C LEU A 82 20.27 -4.22 -8.69
N THR A 83 20.85 -4.06 -9.91
CA THR A 83 20.78 -2.82 -10.68
C THR A 83 19.98 -3.05 -11.96
N PHE A 84 19.16 -2.09 -12.35
CA PHE A 84 18.28 -2.16 -13.51
C PHE A 84 17.92 -0.77 -14.00
N THR A 85 17.55 -0.67 -15.30
CA THR A 85 16.89 0.53 -15.82
C THR A 85 15.40 0.45 -15.64
N LEU A 86 14.72 1.59 -15.54
CA LEU A 86 13.28 1.68 -15.37
C LEU A 86 12.70 2.79 -16.23
N GLU A 87 11.78 2.42 -17.12
CA GLU A 87 11.10 3.34 -18.02
C GLU A 87 9.58 3.18 -17.94
N GLU A 88 8.85 4.30 -18.09
CA GLU A 88 7.40 4.30 -18.30
C GLU A 88 7.13 4.61 -19.77
N ARG A 89 6.66 3.62 -20.54
CA ARG A 89 6.43 3.75 -21.99
C ARG A 89 4.96 3.83 -22.35
N GLY A 90 4.33 4.95 -22.06
CA GLY A 90 2.97 5.25 -22.51
C GLY A 90 2.00 4.07 -22.40
N LEU A 91 1.54 3.52 -23.52
CA LEU A 91 0.59 2.40 -23.55
C LEU A 91 1.22 1.03 -23.21
N GLU A 92 2.52 0.90 -23.28
CA GLU A 92 3.24 -0.34 -22.94
C GLU A 92 3.47 -0.49 -21.43
N GLY A 93 3.25 0.60 -20.67
CA GLY A 93 3.40 0.62 -19.20
C GLY A 93 4.85 0.63 -18.74
N LEU A 94 5.06 0.17 -17.51
CA LEU A 94 6.37 0.11 -16.87
C LEU A 94 7.22 -0.99 -17.50
N GLN A 95 8.48 -0.67 -17.82
CA GLN A 95 9.47 -1.62 -18.31
C GLN A 95 10.75 -1.53 -17.50
N ALA A 96 11.40 -2.66 -17.27
CA ALA A 96 12.67 -2.74 -16.57
C ALA A 96 13.65 -3.60 -17.38
N THR A 97 14.94 -3.27 -17.30
CA THR A 97 16.02 -4.10 -17.85
C THR A 97 17.06 -4.32 -16.77
N ILE A 98 17.28 -5.57 -16.37
CA ILE A 98 18.30 -5.93 -15.40
C ILE A 98 19.69 -5.71 -16.00
N LEU A 99 20.54 -4.96 -15.29
CA LEU A 99 21.91 -4.68 -15.66
C LEU A 99 22.89 -5.57 -14.91
N HIS A 100 22.69 -5.71 -13.59
CA HIS A 100 23.56 -6.50 -12.73
C HIS A 100 22.78 -7.14 -11.57
N THR A 101 23.22 -8.33 -11.17
CA THR A 101 22.62 -9.11 -10.06
C THR A 101 23.73 -9.61 -9.13
N GLU A 102 23.63 -9.29 -7.84
CA GLU A 102 24.55 -9.78 -6.79
C GLU A 102 24.23 -11.23 -6.42
N THR A 103 24.64 -12.19 -7.23
CA THR A 103 24.33 -13.60 -7.05
C THR A 103 24.90 -14.19 -5.75
N ALA A 104 25.98 -13.63 -5.21
CA ALA A 104 26.53 -14.02 -3.91
C ALA A 104 25.56 -13.72 -2.73
N LYS A 105 24.61 -12.80 -2.92
CA LYS A 105 23.61 -12.38 -1.94
C LYS A 105 22.21 -12.96 -2.21
N GLN A 106 22.11 -14.05 -2.96
CA GLN A 106 20.81 -14.62 -3.39
C GLN A 106 19.84 -14.87 -2.23
N LYS A 107 20.33 -15.24 -1.06
CA LYS A 107 19.50 -15.47 0.14
C LYS A 107 18.83 -14.19 0.66
N LEU A 108 19.36 -13.02 0.32
CA LEU A 108 18.86 -11.72 0.79
C LEU A 108 17.82 -11.10 -0.16
N PHE A 109 17.65 -11.64 -1.37
CA PHE A 109 16.63 -11.14 -2.30
C PHE A 109 15.22 -11.33 -1.75
N PRO A 110 14.26 -10.45 -2.13
CA PRO A 110 12.85 -10.68 -1.83
C PRO A 110 12.41 -12.06 -2.33
N LEU A 111 11.71 -12.82 -1.49
CA LEU A 111 11.25 -14.18 -1.84
C LEU A 111 10.27 -14.20 -3.02
N ASP A 112 9.59 -13.08 -3.28
CA ASP A 112 8.61 -12.90 -4.34
C ASP A 112 9.17 -12.20 -5.59
N LEU A 113 10.48 -11.96 -5.65
CA LEU A 113 11.13 -11.35 -6.81
C LEU A 113 11.67 -12.44 -7.74
N GLU A 114 11.06 -12.58 -8.91
CA GLU A 114 11.67 -13.32 -10.01
C GLU A 114 12.76 -12.46 -10.67
N LEU A 115 13.97 -13.02 -10.82
CA LEU A 115 15.11 -12.32 -11.41
C LEU A 115 15.02 -12.28 -12.96
N THR A 116 13.95 -11.70 -13.45
CA THR A 116 13.67 -11.41 -14.86
C THR A 116 13.21 -9.96 -15.00
N ASN A 117 13.29 -9.38 -16.18
CA ASN A 117 12.82 -8.01 -16.43
C ASN A 117 11.35 -7.85 -16.05
N GLU A 118 10.49 -8.79 -16.43
CA GLU A 118 9.07 -8.79 -16.07
C GLU A 118 8.85 -9.03 -14.57
N GLY A 119 9.70 -9.85 -13.95
CA GLY A 119 9.65 -10.10 -12.50
C GLY A 119 9.94 -8.83 -11.70
N VAL A 120 10.93 -8.04 -12.11
CA VAL A 120 11.23 -6.72 -11.50
C VAL A 120 10.05 -5.77 -11.64
N VAL A 121 9.45 -5.66 -12.83
CA VAL A 121 8.25 -4.83 -13.04
C VAL A 121 7.11 -5.25 -12.13
N LYS A 122 6.75 -6.54 -12.10
CA LYS A 122 5.69 -7.07 -11.25
C LYS A 122 5.95 -6.83 -9.76
N TRP A 123 7.21 -6.94 -9.34
CA TRP A 123 7.58 -6.69 -7.95
C TRP A 123 7.42 -5.21 -7.60
N LEU A 124 7.84 -4.29 -8.47
CA LEU A 124 7.66 -2.84 -8.31
C LEU A 124 6.19 -2.42 -8.30
N GLU A 125 5.36 -2.98 -9.19
CA GLU A 125 3.92 -2.73 -9.23
C GLU A 125 3.21 -3.14 -7.93
N ARG A 126 3.73 -4.15 -7.23
CA ARG A 126 3.22 -4.56 -5.89
C ARG A 126 3.71 -3.66 -4.75
N ARG A 127 4.66 -2.77 -5.02
CA ARG A 127 5.23 -1.83 -4.04
C ARG A 127 4.69 -0.41 -4.18
N VAL A 128 3.61 -0.24 -4.88
CA VAL A 128 2.88 1.02 -4.97
C VAL A 128 1.46 0.84 -4.46
N ILE A 129 0.83 1.94 -4.06
CA ILE A 129 -0.54 1.97 -3.56
C ILE A 129 -1.50 1.31 -4.57
N PRO A 130 -2.40 0.40 -4.14
CA PRO A 130 -3.37 -0.24 -5.02
C PRO A 130 -4.35 0.77 -5.63
N LYS A 131 -4.66 0.62 -6.92
CA LYS A 131 -5.58 1.50 -7.67
C LYS A 131 -7.01 1.53 -7.09
N ASN A 132 -7.43 0.48 -6.40
CA ASN A 132 -8.75 0.33 -5.78
C ASN A 132 -8.77 0.71 -4.29
N ARG A 133 -7.68 1.27 -3.74
CA ARG A 133 -7.66 1.75 -2.35
C ARG A 133 -8.55 2.98 -2.23
N GLN A 134 -9.32 3.05 -1.15
CA GLN A 134 -10.12 4.23 -0.82
C GLN A 134 -9.21 5.47 -0.72
N PHE A 135 -9.61 6.58 -1.35
CA PHE A 135 -8.88 7.85 -1.41
C PHE A 135 -7.52 7.80 -2.14
N VAL A 136 -7.29 6.80 -3.00
CA VAL A 136 -6.02 6.70 -3.74
C VAL A 136 -5.75 7.94 -4.62
N ASP A 137 -6.78 8.48 -5.27
CA ASP A 137 -6.64 9.66 -6.12
C ASP A 137 -6.32 10.91 -5.30
N GLU A 138 -6.93 11.07 -4.13
CA GLU A 138 -6.68 12.17 -3.19
C GLU A 138 -5.25 12.09 -2.64
N ILE A 139 -4.79 10.90 -2.26
CA ILE A 139 -3.42 10.67 -1.78
C ILE A 139 -2.41 11.05 -2.87
N LEU A 140 -2.57 10.51 -4.08
CA LEU A 140 -1.62 10.73 -5.17
C LEU A 140 -1.67 12.17 -5.72
N LYS A 141 -2.85 12.79 -5.75
CA LYS A 141 -3.03 14.18 -6.16
C LYS A 141 -2.28 15.17 -5.26
N THR A 142 -2.18 14.88 -3.96
CA THR A 142 -1.38 15.67 -3.01
C THR A 142 0.08 15.74 -3.45
N LEU A 143 0.58 14.68 -4.11
CA LEU A 143 1.94 14.58 -4.62
C LEU A 143 2.08 14.97 -6.11
N GLY A 144 0.99 15.35 -6.77
CA GLY A 144 0.98 15.63 -8.21
C GLY A 144 1.12 14.37 -9.08
N LEU A 145 0.79 13.20 -8.54
CA LEU A 145 0.88 11.89 -9.19
C LEU A 145 -0.50 11.35 -9.57
N SER A 146 -0.51 10.30 -10.39
CA SER A 146 -1.71 9.53 -10.74
C SER A 146 -1.47 8.03 -10.55
N VAL A 147 -2.56 7.27 -10.43
CA VAL A 147 -2.53 5.80 -10.25
C VAL A 147 -1.85 5.02 -11.40
N ASN A 148 -1.68 5.66 -12.55
CA ASN A 148 -1.06 5.04 -13.72
C ASN A 148 0.44 5.39 -13.86
N ASN A 149 0.99 6.20 -12.96
CA ASN A 149 2.40 6.59 -12.97
C ASN A 149 3.18 5.80 -11.92
N THR A 150 3.35 4.49 -12.13
CA THR A 150 4.07 3.60 -11.20
C THR A 150 5.49 4.06 -10.97
N LYS A 151 6.22 4.43 -12.04
CA LYS A 151 7.59 4.94 -11.92
C LYS A 151 7.65 6.21 -11.07
N GLY A 152 6.74 7.17 -11.31
CA GLY A 152 6.69 8.40 -10.52
C GLY A 152 6.37 8.16 -9.04
N ILE A 153 5.53 7.17 -8.73
CA ILE A 153 5.25 6.76 -7.35
C ILE A 153 6.52 6.17 -6.70
N ILE A 154 7.23 5.28 -7.40
CA ILE A 154 8.51 4.70 -6.94
C ILE A 154 9.57 5.79 -6.74
N ASP A 155 9.70 6.75 -7.65
CA ASP A 155 10.64 7.87 -7.53
C ASP A 155 10.39 8.70 -6.26
N VAL A 156 9.14 8.80 -5.79
CA VAL A 156 8.77 9.53 -4.57
C VAL A 156 8.90 8.68 -3.32
N CYS A 157 8.35 7.46 -3.33
CA CYS A 157 8.31 6.61 -2.13
C CYS A 157 9.56 5.73 -1.97
N MET A 158 10.46 5.70 -2.96
CA MET A 158 11.64 4.81 -2.99
C MET A 158 11.27 3.33 -2.81
N GLY A 159 10.01 2.95 -3.06
CA GLY A 159 9.50 1.63 -2.77
C GLY A 159 9.57 1.21 -1.29
N LEU A 160 9.78 2.14 -0.36
CA LEU A 160 9.84 1.88 1.07
C LEU A 160 8.50 1.34 1.59
N SER A 161 8.55 0.35 2.47
CA SER A 161 7.38 -0.31 3.03
C SER A 161 7.59 -0.63 4.51
N LEU A 162 6.49 -0.68 5.27
CA LEU A 162 6.50 -1.21 6.65
C LEU A 162 6.41 -2.75 6.70
N ASN A 163 6.49 -3.44 5.57
CA ASN A 163 6.54 -4.90 5.53
C ASN A 163 7.96 -5.46 5.48
N ASP A 164 8.94 -4.66 5.07
CA ASP A 164 10.31 -5.10 4.87
C ASP A 164 11.29 -3.91 4.82
N SER A 165 12.59 -4.19 4.68
CA SER A 165 13.66 -3.20 4.61
C SER A 165 14.27 -3.03 3.21
N TYR A 166 13.53 -3.43 2.17
CA TYR A 166 13.93 -3.17 0.79
C TYR A 166 13.55 -1.76 0.35
N TRP A 167 14.38 -1.18 -0.50
CA TRP A 167 14.09 0.09 -1.15
C TRP A 167 14.71 0.18 -2.54
N VAL A 168 14.21 1.11 -3.35
CA VAL A 168 14.63 1.33 -4.73
C VAL A 168 15.04 2.78 -4.90
N VAL A 169 16.28 3.01 -5.25
CA VAL A 169 16.87 4.34 -5.40
C VAL A 169 17.63 4.44 -6.71
N PRO A 170 17.89 5.66 -7.22
CA PRO A 170 18.85 5.85 -8.32
C PRO A 170 20.17 5.16 -8.00
N ALA A 171 20.85 4.60 -9.02
CA ALA A 171 22.08 3.83 -8.82
C ALA A 171 23.21 4.68 -8.21
N ASP A 172 23.23 5.98 -8.51
CA ASP A 172 24.17 6.98 -8.02
C ASP A 172 23.75 7.63 -6.69
N PHE A 173 22.64 7.15 -6.08
CA PHE A 173 22.14 7.70 -4.82
C PHE A 173 23.08 7.35 -3.66
N ASP A 174 23.60 8.38 -2.96
CA ASP A 174 24.58 8.27 -1.87
C ASP A 174 23.96 8.28 -0.46
N GLY A 175 22.61 8.44 -0.36
CA GLY A 175 21.88 8.41 0.91
C GLY A 175 21.90 7.05 1.58
N LYS A 176 21.81 7.04 2.92
CA LYS A 176 21.82 5.86 3.76
C LYS A 176 20.42 5.43 4.12
N TYR A 177 20.17 4.12 4.20
CA TYR A 177 18.87 3.56 4.59
C TYR A 177 18.38 4.09 5.95
N ALA A 178 19.31 4.30 6.89
CA ALA A 178 19.00 4.84 8.21
C ALA A 178 18.29 6.21 8.16
N ASP A 179 18.58 7.03 7.14
CA ASP A 179 18.01 8.37 7.01
C ASP A 179 16.61 8.39 6.36
N TYR A 180 16.17 7.27 5.76
CA TYR A 180 14.95 7.21 4.95
C TYR A 180 13.95 6.15 5.38
N ASN A 181 14.37 5.11 6.10
CA ASN A 181 13.49 4.00 6.47
C ASN A 181 12.25 4.49 7.24
N LEU A 182 11.12 3.76 7.09
CA LEU A 182 9.85 4.13 7.69
C LEU A 182 9.70 3.68 9.15
N TYR A 183 10.65 2.90 9.67
CA TYR A 183 10.60 2.38 11.04
C TYR A 183 11.11 3.39 12.07
N GLU A 184 12.14 4.14 11.72
CA GLU A 184 12.85 5.05 12.61
C GLU A 184 12.64 6.53 12.26
N ASN A 185 12.21 6.81 11.03
CA ASN A 185 12.00 8.17 10.54
C ASN A 185 10.51 8.51 10.53
N ARG A 186 10.19 9.73 10.96
CA ARG A 186 8.81 10.23 10.89
C ARG A 186 8.38 10.39 9.45
N PHE A 187 7.16 9.99 9.15
CA PHE A 187 6.51 10.14 7.86
C PHE A 187 5.36 11.15 7.92
N SER A 188 4.85 11.57 6.75
CA SER A 188 3.87 12.64 6.60
C SER A 188 2.55 12.36 7.33
N GLU A 189 2.25 13.14 8.37
CA GLU A 189 0.95 13.12 9.05
C GLU A 189 -0.17 13.65 8.13
N ALA A 190 0.14 14.56 7.23
CA ALA A 190 -0.83 15.07 6.26
C ALA A 190 -1.28 13.99 5.28
N LEU A 191 -0.36 13.17 4.76
CA LEU A 191 -0.73 12.01 3.93
C LEU A 191 -1.54 10.99 4.71
N SER A 192 -1.20 10.73 5.97
CA SER A 192 -1.99 9.86 6.85
C SER A 192 -3.42 10.39 7.04
N LEU A 193 -3.58 11.70 7.21
CA LEU A 193 -4.89 12.33 7.31
C LEU A 193 -5.71 12.18 6.02
N VAL A 194 -5.11 12.46 4.86
CA VAL A 194 -5.77 12.28 3.55
C VAL A 194 -6.16 10.82 3.35
N ALA A 195 -5.26 9.89 3.66
CA ALA A 195 -5.49 8.45 3.51
C ALA A 195 -6.63 7.92 4.39
N TYR A 196 -6.92 8.59 5.52
CA TYR A 196 -7.97 8.19 6.44
C TYR A 196 -9.29 8.93 6.21
N THR A 197 -9.26 10.22 5.89
CA THR A 197 -10.46 11.06 5.80
C THR A 197 -10.90 11.38 4.39
N GLY A 198 -10.01 11.25 3.40
CA GLY A 198 -10.23 11.73 2.03
C GLY A 198 -10.14 13.24 1.88
N VAL A 199 -9.90 13.98 2.96
CA VAL A 199 -9.82 15.45 2.92
C VAL A 199 -8.36 15.86 2.71
N GLY A 200 -8.08 16.41 1.52
CA GLY A 200 -6.75 16.89 1.14
C GLY A 200 -6.39 18.23 1.77
N GLY A 201 -5.14 18.37 2.20
CA GLY A 201 -4.51 19.63 2.58
C GLY A 201 -3.72 20.27 1.43
N SER A 202 -3.01 21.36 1.72
CA SER A 202 -2.06 21.98 0.79
C SER A 202 -0.94 21.01 0.40
N ARG A 203 -0.36 21.19 -0.80
CA ARG A 203 0.86 20.47 -1.21
C ARG A 203 1.94 20.67 -0.17
N GLU A 204 2.32 19.61 0.51
CA GLU A 204 3.47 19.60 1.41
C GLU A 204 4.74 19.19 0.66
N ALA A 205 5.88 19.61 1.22
CA ALA A 205 7.18 19.15 0.77
C ALA A 205 7.26 17.62 0.96
N PHE A 206 7.76 16.93 -0.05
CA PHE A 206 7.79 15.48 -0.14
C PHE A 206 8.56 14.86 1.02
N SER A 207 7.88 14.02 1.80
CA SER A 207 8.49 13.04 2.67
C SER A 207 8.02 11.65 2.27
N THR A 208 8.85 10.65 2.51
CA THR A 208 8.45 9.25 2.36
C THR A 208 7.28 8.94 3.28
N SER A 209 6.35 8.13 2.83
CA SER A 209 5.18 7.75 3.62
C SER A 209 4.77 6.30 3.31
N PRO A 210 4.41 5.52 4.34
CA PRO A 210 3.91 4.16 4.13
C PRO A 210 2.58 4.13 3.38
N GLU A 211 1.86 5.25 3.29
CA GLU A 211 0.58 5.34 2.57
C GLU A 211 0.72 5.02 1.08
N LEU A 212 1.90 5.27 0.50
CA LEU A 212 2.19 5.05 -0.92
C LEU A 212 2.47 3.58 -1.27
N THR A 213 2.63 2.71 -0.27
CA THR A 213 2.95 1.28 -0.45
C THR A 213 2.03 0.35 0.33
N THR A 214 1.06 0.89 1.08
CA THR A 214 0.14 0.10 1.91
C THR A 214 -0.98 -0.52 1.09
N ASN A 215 -1.12 -1.83 1.21
CA ASN A 215 -2.15 -2.62 0.54
C ASN A 215 -3.53 -2.54 1.23
N GLY A 216 -4.55 -3.05 0.53
CA GLY A 216 -5.94 -3.18 1.00
C GLY A 216 -6.83 -2.00 0.58
N MET A 217 -8.14 -2.27 0.48
CA MET A 217 -9.11 -1.35 -0.13
C MET A 217 -9.66 -0.29 0.82
N LEU A 218 -9.95 -0.67 2.07
CA LEU A 218 -10.62 0.22 3.02
C LEU A 218 -9.73 1.39 3.45
N ARG A 219 -10.38 2.46 3.92
CA ARG A 219 -9.66 3.59 4.54
C ARG A 219 -8.76 3.11 5.66
N LYS A 220 -7.55 3.55 5.64
CA LYS A 220 -6.56 3.25 6.67
C LYS A 220 -5.45 4.28 6.64
N ALA A 221 -4.77 4.45 7.76
CA ALA A 221 -3.59 5.29 7.86
C ALA A 221 -2.61 4.76 8.88
N TRP A 222 -1.33 4.90 8.57
CA TRP A 222 -0.26 4.69 9.51
C TRP A 222 0.01 5.97 10.30
N ARG A 223 0.26 5.83 11.59
CA ARG A 223 0.62 6.94 12.46
C ARG A 223 1.85 6.59 13.28
N PHE A 224 2.78 7.51 13.29
CA PHE A 224 3.94 7.46 14.19
C PHE A 224 3.54 8.14 15.50
N VAL A 225 3.38 7.35 16.57
CA VAL A 225 3.03 7.85 17.91
C VAL A 225 4.34 7.99 18.70
N GLU A 226 4.66 9.23 19.09
CA GLU A 226 5.91 9.54 19.79
C GLU A 226 6.03 8.71 21.08
N ASP A 227 7.20 8.15 21.31
CA ASP A 227 7.54 7.29 22.46
C ASP A 227 6.73 5.98 22.58
N ASP A 228 5.86 5.67 21.62
CA ASP A 228 5.02 4.47 21.66
C ASP A 228 5.19 3.56 20.44
N GLY A 229 5.35 4.11 19.23
CA GLY A 229 5.65 3.34 18.02
C GLY A 229 4.73 3.64 16.85
N ILE A 230 4.66 2.70 15.92
CA ILE A 230 3.90 2.82 14.66
C ILE A 230 2.60 2.04 14.78
N TYR A 231 1.49 2.69 14.47
CA TYR A 231 0.15 2.12 14.54
C TYR A 231 -0.60 2.25 13.22
N LEU A 232 -1.31 1.19 12.86
CA LEU A 232 -2.28 1.20 11.77
C LEU A 232 -3.67 1.51 12.32
N TYR A 233 -4.31 2.52 11.77
CA TYR A 233 -5.71 2.87 12.00
C TYR A 233 -6.53 2.42 10.79
N LYS A 234 -7.52 1.57 10.99
CA LYS A 234 -8.41 1.06 9.95
C LYS A 234 -9.85 1.47 10.26
N GLY A 235 -10.49 2.19 9.35
CA GLY A 235 -11.91 2.48 9.43
C GLY A 235 -12.75 1.38 8.78
N GLY A 236 -14.06 1.42 9.03
CA GLY A 236 -15.03 0.54 8.38
C GLY A 236 -15.51 1.06 7.04
N THR A 237 -16.29 0.24 6.35
CA THR A 237 -17.04 0.61 5.15
C THR A 237 -18.14 1.64 5.45
N GLU A 238 -18.63 2.33 4.42
CA GLU A 238 -19.67 3.34 4.53
C GLU A 238 -20.73 3.14 3.44
N GLY A 239 -21.91 3.71 3.65
CA GLY A 239 -22.93 3.86 2.62
C GLY A 239 -24.12 2.90 2.68
N ALA A 240 -24.15 1.95 3.62
CA ALA A 240 -25.29 1.07 3.85
C ALA A 240 -25.53 0.86 5.36
N ALA A 241 -26.73 0.40 5.73
CA ALA A 241 -27.15 0.25 7.13
C ALA A 241 -26.33 -0.80 7.90
N ASN A 242 -25.72 -1.76 7.21
CA ASN A 242 -24.92 -2.86 7.77
C ASN A 242 -23.41 -2.67 7.56
N THR A 243 -22.94 -1.43 7.36
CA THR A 243 -21.54 -1.10 7.16
C THR A 243 -20.94 -0.46 8.41
N GLY A 244 -19.61 -0.39 8.47
CA GLY A 244 -18.88 0.29 9.55
C GLY A 244 -18.54 -0.61 10.74
N ASN A 245 -18.83 -1.91 10.68
CA ASN A 245 -18.62 -2.85 11.78
C ASN A 245 -17.22 -3.52 11.77
N GLU A 246 -16.43 -3.33 10.72
CA GLU A 246 -15.11 -3.95 10.60
C GLU A 246 -14.17 -3.64 11.79
N PRO A 247 -14.12 -2.42 12.34
CA PRO A 247 -13.31 -2.15 13.53
C PRO A 247 -13.73 -2.99 14.76
N TYR A 248 -15.02 -3.23 14.96
CA TYR A 248 -15.49 -4.09 16.03
C TYR A 248 -15.12 -5.55 15.81
N SER A 249 -15.21 -6.04 14.56
CA SER A 249 -14.79 -7.40 14.22
C SER A 249 -13.32 -7.63 14.49
N GLU A 250 -12.43 -6.69 14.14
CA GLU A 250 -11.01 -6.75 14.50
C GLU A 250 -10.81 -6.83 16.02
N TYR A 251 -11.49 -5.95 16.77
CA TYR A 251 -11.37 -5.86 18.21
C TYR A 251 -11.84 -7.12 18.93
N TYR A 252 -13.00 -7.65 18.59
CA TYR A 252 -13.51 -8.87 19.23
C TYR A 252 -12.78 -10.14 18.76
N ALA A 253 -12.38 -10.20 17.50
CA ALA A 253 -11.63 -11.33 16.98
C ALA A 253 -10.28 -11.52 17.69
N CYS A 254 -9.53 -10.44 17.97
CA CYS A 254 -8.26 -10.57 18.68
C CYS A 254 -8.46 -11.05 20.14
N GLN A 255 -9.54 -10.66 20.82
CA GLN A 255 -9.87 -11.16 22.15
C GLN A 255 -10.23 -12.66 22.14
N ILE A 256 -10.96 -13.13 21.12
CA ILE A 256 -11.25 -14.55 20.92
C ILE A 256 -9.94 -15.32 20.69
N ALA A 257 -9.05 -14.82 19.83
CA ALA A 257 -7.75 -15.43 19.58
C ALA A 257 -6.90 -15.52 20.86
N ASP A 258 -6.88 -14.46 21.66
CA ASP A 258 -6.17 -14.40 22.94
C ASP A 258 -6.72 -15.45 23.92
N LYS A 259 -8.05 -15.54 24.04
CA LYS A 259 -8.69 -16.58 24.87
C LYS A 259 -8.36 -18.00 24.40
N MET A 260 -8.30 -18.22 23.10
CA MET A 260 -7.85 -19.49 22.52
C MET A 260 -6.36 -19.76 22.77
N GLY A 261 -5.56 -18.74 23.08
CA GLY A 261 -4.11 -18.81 23.19
C GLY A 261 -3.42 -18.93 21.83
N ILE A 262 -3.91 -18.18 20.85
CA ILE A 262 -3.37 -18.09 19.49
C ILE A 262 -2.71 -16.72 19.31
N GLY A 263 -1.52 -16.68 18.70
CA GLY A 263 -0.82 -15.43 18.43
C GLY A 263 -1.58 -14.57 17.41
N CYS A 264 -2.11 -13.44 17.87
CA CYS A 264 -2.87 -12.49 17.08
C CYS A 264 -2.40 -11.07 17.39
N VAL A 265 -2.40 -10.21 16.37
CA VAL A 265 -2.21 -8.77 16.56
C VAL A 265 -3.34 -8.24 17.45
N GLN A 266 -2.97 -7.47 18.48
CA GLN A 266 -3.95 -6.87 19.39
C GLN A 266 -4.52 -5.60 18.77
N TYR A 267 -5.84 -5.46 18.88
CA TYR A 267 -6.58 -4.32 18.35
C TYR A 267 -7.32 -3.60 19.47
N ASP A 268 -7.21 -2.26 19.47
CA ASP A 268 -8.03 -1.35 20.26
C ASP A 268 -9.02 -0.60 19.37
N LEU A 269 -10.06 -0.04 19.98
CA LEU A 269 -11.00 0.86 19.34
C LEU A 269 -10.65 2.30 19.68
N GLU A 270 -10.53 3.15 18.68
CA GLU A 270 -10.27 4.57 18.85
C GLU A 270 -11.11 5.40 17.88
N ASN A 271 -11.60 6.55 18.31
CA ASN A 271 -12.22 7.52 17.41
C ASN A 271 -11.17 8.53 16.97
N TRP A 272 -10.75 8.44 15.69
CA TRP A 272 -9.81 9.38 15.10
C TRP A 272 -10.50 10.25 14.06
N LYS A 273 -10.42 11.57 14.25
CA LYS A 273 -11.07 12.55 13.37
C LYS A 273 -12.58 12.33 13.19
N GLY A 274 -13.26 11.88 14.24
CA GLY A 274 -14.69 11.60 14.20
C GLY A 274 -15.08 10.27 13.56
N ILE A 275 -14.12 9.44 13.17
CA ILE A 275 -14.33 8.13 12.51
C ILE A 275 -13.83 7.02 13.41
N LEU A 276 -14.68 6.02 13.67
CA LEU A 276 -14.28 4.83 14.45
C LEU A 276 -13.20 4.06 13.68
N ALA A 277 -12.14 3.72 14.38
CA ALA A 277 -11.03 2.90 13.89
C ALA A 277 -10.79 1.70 14.79
N SER A 278 -10.38 0.58 14.20
CA SER A 278 -9.52 -0.39 14.86
C SER A 278 -8.08 0.09 14.77
N LYS A 279 -7.38 0.06 15.89
CA LYS A 279 -5.99 0.49 16.02
C LYS A 279 -5.13 -0.69 16.42
N CYS A 280 -4.08 -0.96 15.67
CA CYS A 280 -3.13 -2.01 16.02
C CYS A 280 -1.69 -1.55 15.85
N ARG A 281 -0.80 -2.09 16.67
CA ARG A 281 0.63 -1.83 16.57
C ARG A 281 1.23 -2.59 15.39
N LEU A 282 2.21 -1.98 14.73
CA LEU A 282 3.03 -2.65 13.71
C LEU A 282 3.74 -3.85 14.34
N PHE A 283 3.67 -5.01 13.65
CA PHE A 283 4.30 -6.26 14.12
C PHE A 283 5.60 -6.62 13.39
N THR A 284 5.98 -5.83 12.40
CA THR A 284 7.29 -5.88 11.74
C THR A 284 8.21 -4.83 12.33
N ASP A 285 9.49 -4.96 12.06
CA ASP A 285 10.52 -3.98 12.42
C ASP A 285 11.61 -3.92 11.34
N ILE A 286 12.65 -3.14 11.58
CA ILE A 286 13.73 -2.95 10.62
C ILE A 286 14.46 -4.26 10.30
N ASP A 287 14.50 -5.22 11.23
CA ASP A 287 15.22 -6.48 11.12
C ASP A 287 14.33 -7.66 10.69
N THR A 288 12.99 -7.48 10.79
CA THR A 288 12.01 -8.53 10.58
C THR A 288 10.97 -8.13 9.55
N SER A 289 10.95 -8.82 8.42
CA SER A 289 9.98 -8.64 7.33
C SER A 289 8.77 -9.55 7.48
N PHE A 290 7.61 -9.08 7.00
CA PHE A 290 6.44 -9.90 6.75
C PHE A 290 6.36 -10.27 5.27
N VAL A 291 6.25 -11.57 5.00
CA VAL A 291 6.08 -12.10 3.64
C VAL A 291 4.73 -12.81 3.54
N PRO A 292 3.76 -12.26 2.82
CA PRO A 292 2.48 -12.93 2.57
C PRO A 292 2.68 -14.27 1.89
N ILE A 293 1.96 -15.30 2.33
CA ILE A 293 2.14 -16.65 1.76
C ILE A 293 1.79 -16.72 0.28
N GLY A 294 0.84 -15.92 -0.18
CA GLY A 294 0.46 -15.82 -1.59
C GLY A 294 1.57 -15.30 -2.52
N ARG A 295 2.63 -14.72 -1.97
CA ARG A 295 3.81 -14.28 -2.72
C ARG A 295 4.88 -15.35 -2.81
N ILE A 296 4.82 -16.37 -1.95
CA ILE A 296 5.78 -17.49 -1.90
C ILE A 296 5.29 -18.66 -2.75
N LEU A 297 4.00 -18.96 -2.65
CA LEU A 297 3.41 -20.13 -3.32
C LEU A 297 3.27 -19.92 -4.82
N ARG A 298 3.74 -20.88 -5.62
CA ARG A 298 3.48 -20.93 -7.06
C ARG A 298 2.02 -21.20 -7.42
N LYS A 299 1.34 -21.98 -6.56
CA LYS A 299 -0.09 -22.26 -6.65
C LYS A 299 -0.78 -21.84 -5.36
N THR A 300 -1.71 -20.91 -5.45
CA THR A 300 -2.47 -20.37 -4.31
C THR A 300 -3.69 -21.27 -4.02
N THR A 301 -3.43 -22.47 -3.49
CA THR A 301 -4.45 -23.40 -3.00
C THR A 301 -4.20 -23.72 -1.53
N LEU A 302 -5.27 -24.04 -0.79
CA LEU A 302 -5.14 -24.40 0.63
C LEU A 302 -4.23 -25.63 0.81
N LYS A 303 -4.34 -26.63 -0.07
CA LYS A 303 -3.47 -27.80 -0.04
C LYS A 303 -2.00 -27.45 -0.21
N ALA A 304 -1.65 -26.64 -1.22
CA ALA A 304 -0.27 -26.21 -1.43
C ALA A 304 0.27 -25.42 -0.25
N CYS A 305 -0.58 -24.62 0.39
CA CYS A 305 -0.24 -23.88 1.60
C CYS A 305 0.06 -24.81 2.78
N LEU A 306 -0.82 -25.77 3.05
CA LEU A 306 -0.63 -26.77 4.11
C LEU A 306 0.64 -27.59 3.88
N ASP A 307 0.87 -28.05 2.65
CA ASP A 307 2.05 -28.82 2.28
C ASP A 307 3.34 -27.98 2.49
N TYR A 308 3.33 -26.70 2.10
CA TYR A 308 4.47 -25.79 2.28
C TYR A 308 4.77 -25.56 3.77
N TYR A 309 3.76 -25.26 4.60
CA TYR A 309 3.97 -25.05 6.03
C TYR A 309 4.51 -26.31 6.74
N LYS A 310 4.13 -27.51 6.29
CA LYS A 310 4.73 -28.76 6.78
C LYS A 310 6.23 -28.83 6.51
N THR A 311 6.72 -28.29 5.40
CA THR A 311 8.15 -28.27 5.11
C THR A 311 8.96 -27.35 6.02
N LEU A 312 8.29 -26.36 6.64
CA LEU A 312 8.91 -25.42 7.57
C LEU A 312 9.01 -25.97 8.99
N GLY A 313 8.22 -26.98 9.33
CA GLY A 313 8.23 -27.67 10.64
C GLY A 313 6.88 -27.68 11.33
N ASP A 314 6.78 -28.49 12.38
CA ASP A 314 5.52 -28.74 13.10
C ASP A 314 4.92 -27.47 13.72
N GLU A 315 5.74 -26.58 14.26
CA GLU A 315 5.28 -25.34 14.86
C GLU A 315 4.56 -24.44 13.84
N PHE A 316 5.13 -24.32 12.65
CA PHE A 316 4.53 -23.55 11.54
C PHE A 316 3.21 -24.17 11.10
N TYR A 317 3.19 -25.48 10.91
CA TYR A 317 1.99 -26.20 10.48
C TYR A 317 0.86 -26.09 11.52
N GLU A 318 1.17 -26.31 12.80
CA GLU A 318 0.20 -26.23 13.89
C GLU A 318 -0.37 -24.81 14.05
N GLN A 319 0.43 -23.77 13.82
CA GLN A 319 -0.09 -22.40 13.87
C GLN A 319 -1.02 -22.11 12.71
N LEU A 320 -0.71 -22.57 11.49
CA LEU A 320 -1.60 -22.48 10.35
C LEU A 320 -2.94 -23.21 10.61
N CYS A 321 -2.88 -24.42 11.15
CA CYS A 321 -4.09 -25.18 11.52
C CYS A 321 -4.92 -24.43 12.56
N SER A 322 -4.27 -23.84 13.58
CA SER A 322 -4.93 -23.02 14.60
C SER A 322 -5.62 -21.79 14.01
N MET A 323 -4.96 -21.10 13.08
CA MET A 323 -5.55 -19.96 12.37
C MET A 323 -6.77 -20.37 11.56
N LEU A 324 -6.72 -21.48 10.83
CA LEU A 324 -7.83 -21.96 10.00
C LEU A 324 -9.05 -22.37 10.85
N VAL A 325 -8.81 -22.98 12.02
CA VAL A 325 -9.88 -23.30 12.97
C VAL A 325 -10.46 -22.04 13.62
N PHE A 326 -9.61 -21.08 13.96
CA PHE A 326 -10.02 -19.76 14.44
C PHE A 326 -10.87 -19.03 13.41
N ASP A 327 -10.45 -18.98 12.13
CA ASP A 327 -11.21 -18.36 11.05
C ASP A 327 -12.58 -19.03 10.86
N ALA A 328 -12.66 -20.36 11.03
CA ALA A 328 -13.93 -21.07 11.00
C ALA A 328 -14.82 -20.70 12.18
N LEU A 329 -14.27 -20.51 13.39
CA LEU A 329 -15.03 -20.11 14.59
C LEU A 329 -15.65 -18.73 14.43
N ILE A 330 -14.87 -17.75 13.91
CA ILE A 330 -15.32 -16.37 13.74
C ILE A 330 -15.98 -16.11 12.37
N TYR A 331 -16.10 -17.11 11.51
CA TYR A 331 -16.58 -16.96 10.14
C TYR A 331 -15.85 -15.88 9.35
N ASN A 332 -14.52 -15.92 9.34
CA ASN A 332 -13.70 -14.96 8.58
C ASN A 332 -13.83 -15.24 7.08
N GLU A 333 -14.38 -14.26 6.34
CA GLU A 333 -14.63 -14.37 4.91
C GLU A 333 -13.47 -13.88 4.05
N ASP A 334 -12.43 -13.28 4.65
CA ASP A 334 -11.34 -12.60 3.90
C ASP A 334 -9.93 -13.11 4.24
N ARG A 335 -9.77 -14.32 4.78
CA ARG A 335 -8.45 -14.92 5.00
C ARG A 335 -7.82 -15.37 3.68
N HIS A 336 -7.68 -14.46 2.71
CA HIS A 336 -6.96 -14.75 1.47
C HIS A 336 -5.44 -14.85 1.72
N PHE A 337 -4.70 -15.39 0.74
CA PHE A 337 -3.26 -15.66 0.86
C PHE A 337 -2.37 -14.40 1.02
N GLY A 338 -2.93 -13.22 1.00
CA GLY A 338 -2.28 -11.94 1.34
C GLY A 338 -2.40 -11.56 2.82
N ASN A 339 -3.36 -12.14 3.56
CA ASN A 339 -3.71 -11.77 4.93
C ASN A 339 -3.11 -12.71 5.99
N PHE A 340 -2.16 -13.54 5.62
CA PHE A 340 -1.32 -14.32 6.52
C PHE A 340 -0.03 -14.71 5.82
N GLY A 341 0.98 -15.12 6.57
CA GLY A 341 2.28 -15.47 6.01
C GLY A 341 3.33 -15.69 7.08
N LEU A 342 4.53 -15.31 6.76
CA LEU A 342 5.74 -15.67 7.50
C LEU A 342 6.53 -14.42 7.88
N LEU A 343 7.23 -14.50 8.99
CA LEU A 343 8.25 -13.54 9.39
C LEU A 343 9.63 -14.03 8.92
N ARG A 344 10.41 -13.10 8.40
CA ARG A 344 11.72 -13.35 7.84
C ARG A 344 12.75 -12.42 8.44
N ASN A 345 13.90 -12.95 8.84
CA ASN A 345 15.05 -12.16 9.27
C ASN A 345 15.72 -11.51 8.06
N ASN A 346 15.85 -10.18 8.08
CA ASN A 346 16.41 -9.42 6.96
C ASN A 346 17.91 -9.57 6.79
N HIS A 347 18.66 -9.92 7.86
CA HIS A 347 20.11 -10.09 7.80
C HIS A 347 20.51 -11.47 7.25
N THR A 348 19.75 -12.52 7.59
CA THR A 348 20.07 -13.89 7.18
C THR A 348 19.26 -14.36 5.97
N GLY A 349 18.12 -13.72 5.70
CA GLY A 349 17.17 -14.14 4.69
C GLY A 349 16.35 -15.37 5.09
N GLU A 350 16.44 -15.84 6.32
CA GLU A 350 15.76 -17.04 6.81
C GLU A 350 14.36 -16.74 7.32
N ILE A 351 13.43 -17.67 7.09
CA ILE A 351 12.10 -17.65 7.71
C ILE A 351 12.27 -18.05 9.17
N ILE A 352 11.78 -17.22 10.09
CA ILE A 352 12.00 -17.37 11.54
C ILE A 352 10.75 -17.76 12.31
N ALA A 353 9.55 -17.36 11.84
CA ALA A 353 8.30 -17.67 12.51
C ALA A 353 7.11 -17.51 11.56
N PRO A 354 5.94 -18.11 11.85
CA PRO A 354 4.67 -17.68 11.29
C PRO A 354 4.36 -16.25 11.77
N ALA A 355 3.76 -15.42 10.89
CA ALA A 355 3.28 -14.11 11.30
C ALA A 355 2.10 -14.25 12.28
N PRO A 356 1.90 -13.29 13.21
CA PRO A 356 0.70 -13.25 14.03
C PRO A 356 -0.55 -13.09 13.14
N ILE A 357 -1.69 -13.59 13.61
CA ILE A 357 -2.97 -13.42 12.88
C ILE A 357 -3.35 -11.94 12.90
N PHE A 358 -3.74 -11.40 11.76
CA PHE A 358 -4.20 -10.03 11.59
C PHE A 358 -5.30 -9.96 10.53
N ASP A 359 -5.92 -8.80 10.35
CA ASP A 359 -6.94 -8.53 9.33
C ASP A 359 -8.16 -9.46 9.44
N ASN A 360 -8.90 -9.28 10.55
CA ASN A 360 -10.11 -10.03 10.88
C ASN A 360 -11.39 -9.19 10.71
N GLY A 361 -11.31 -8.08 9.98
CA GLY A 361 -12.41 -7.13 9.83
C GLY A 361 -13.67 -7.71 9.17
N LEU A 362 -13.51 -8.68 8.27
CA LEU A 362 -14.61 -9.37 7.60
C LEU A 362 -14.95 -10.69 8.32
N SER A 363 -15.28 -10.61 9.60
CA SER A 363 -15.63 -11.74 10.45
C SER A 363 -16.80 -11.42 11.37
N LEU A 364 -17.20 -12.39 12.19
CA LEU A 364 -18.26 -12.24 13.21
C LEU A 364 -19.58 -11.72 12.64
N PHE A 365 -19.88 -12.08 11.38
CA PHE A 365 -21.08 -11.67 10.67
C PHE A 365 -21.28 -10.15 10.62
N ASN A 366 -20.20 -9.39 10.44
CA ASN A 366 -20.17 -7.92 10.47
C ASN A 366 -21.17 -7.24 9.52
N TYR A 367 -21.62 -7.93 8.46
CA TYR A 367 -22.63 -7.44 7.52
C TYR A 367 -24.02 -8.00 7.74
N ALA A 368 -24.24 -8.79 8.79
CA ALA A 368 -25.58 -9.33 9.09
C ALA A 368 -26.57 -8.21 9.40
N MET A 369 -27.74 -8.27 8.84
CA MET A 369 -28.86 -7.39 9.12
C MET A 369 -29.64 -7.90 10.34
N PRO A 370 -30.44 -7.06 11.04
CA PRO A 370 -31.22 -7.48 12.18
C PRO A 370 -32.10 -8.74 11.93
N ASP A 371 -32.58 -8.93 10.70
CA ASP A 371 -33.37 -10.10 10.35
C ASP A 371 -32.52 -11.39 10.22
N ASP A 372 -31.25 -11.29 9.88
CA ASP A 372 -30.33 -12.43 9.80
C ASP A 372 -30.10 -13.04 11.19
N PHE A 373 -30.11 -12.22 12.24
CA PHE A 373 -29.96 -12.67 13.64
C PHE A 373 -31.13 -13.54 14.13
N LYS A 374 -32.29 -13.47 13.47
CA LYS A 374 -33.41 -14.37 13.79
C LYS A 374 -33.13 -15.83 13.42
N ASN A 375 -32.22 -16.07 12.45
CA ASN A 375 -31.77 -17.41 12.07
C ASN A 375 -30.29 -17.40 11.63
N LEU A 376 -29.40 -17.21 12.60
CA LEU A 376 -27.94 -17.18 12.38
C LEU A 376 -27.40 -18.46 11.70
N ARG A 377 -28.02 -19.62 11.96
CA ARG A 377 -27.60 -20.88 11.32
C ARG A 377 -27.87 -20.86 9.81
N ALA A 378 -28.98 -20.27 9.37
CA ALA A 378 -29.26 -20.12 7.94
C ALA A 378 -28.30 -19.07 7.33
N TYR A 379 -28.07 -17.95 7.99
CA TYR A 379 -27.12 -16.92 7.55
C TYR A 379 -25.71 -17.48 7.44
N ALA A 380 -25.22 -18.19 8.43
CA ALA A 380 -23.88 -18.81 8.46
C ALA A 380 -23.64 -19.73 7.24
N LYS A 381 -24.67 -20.48 6.81
CA LYS A 381 -24.56 -21.35 5.62
C LYS A 381 -24.37 -20.59 4.30
N THR A 382 -24.67 -19.29 4.27
CA THR A 382 -24.43 -18.42 3.11
C THR A 382 -23.04 -17.82 3.07
N ARG A 383 -22.27 -17.96 4.16
CA ARG A 383 -20.92 -17.42 4.28
C ARG A 383 -19.90 -18.36 3.68
N SER A 384 -18.87 -17.79 3.09
CA SER A 384 -17.81 -18.57 2.43
C SER A 384 -16.44 -17.96 2.73
N ASN A 385 -15.41 -18.79 2.75
CA ASN A 385 -14.03 -18.37 2.84
C ASN A 385 -13.39 -18.27 1.43
N PRO A 386 -12.22 -17.64 1.29
CA PRO A 386 -11.53 -17.50 0.01
C PRO A 386 -11.11 -18.81 -0.65
N TYR A 387 -11.05 -19.91 0.11
CA TYR A 387 -10.65 -21.23 -0.40
C TYR A 387 -11.78 -21.97 -1.09
N ARG A 388 -13.02 -21.48 -0.97
CA ARG A 388 -14.26 -22.12 -1.50
C ARG A 388 -14.50 -23.54 -0.97
N ILE A 389 -14.08 -23.79 0.26
CA ILE A 389 -14.28 -25.03 1.02
C ILE A 389 -15.12 -24.65 2.23
N SER A 390 -16.09 -25.49 2.64
CA SER A 390 -16.88 -25.19 3.84
C SER A 390 -15.99 -25.06 5.07
N TYR A 391 -16.35 -24.16 5.99
CA TYR A 391 -15.59 -24.00 7.26
C TYR A 391 -15.51 -25.33 8.02
N GLU A 392 -16.59 -26.14 7.96
CA GLU A 392 -16.63 -27.46 8.57
C GLU A 392 -15.62 -28.43 7.95
N ASP A 393 -15.48 -28.45 6.62
CA ASP A 393 -14.54 -29.33 5.94
C ASP A 393 -13.09 -28.88 6.13
N VAL A 394 -12.83 -27.57 6.19
CA VAL A 394 -11.52 -27.04 6.60
C VAL A 394 -11.17 -27.54 8.01
N CYS A 395 -12.10 -27.43 8.97
CA CYS A 395 -11.86 -27.93 10.32
C CYS A 395 -11.63 -29.45 10.38
N LYS A 396 -12.35 -30.25 9.60
CA LYS A 396 -12.13 -31.70 9.52
C LYS A 396 -10.72 -32.05 9.05
N GLU A 397 -10.19 -31.28 8.10
CA GLU A 397 -8.86 -31.49 7.55
C GLU A 397 -7.73 -31.12 8.54
N VAL A 398 -7.90 -30.04 9.32
CA VAL A 398 -6.78 -29.43 10.08
C VAL A 398 -6.89 -29.56 11.60
N MET A 399 -8.03 -30.01 12.14
CA MET A 399 -8.27 -30.00 13.58
C MET A 399 -7.62 -31.18 14.29
N GLY A 400 -6.48 -30.94 14.94
CA GLY A 400 -5.81 -31.88 15.81
C GLY A 400 -6.12 -31.71 17.31
N ALA A 401 -5.33 -32.33 18.16
CA ALA A 401 -5.47 -32.24 19.61
C ALA A 401 -5.27 -30.81 20.14
N LYS A 402 -4.31 -30.07 19.56
CA LYS A 402 -3.99 -28.68 19.93
C LYS A 402 -5.19 -27.76 19.67
N GLN A 403 -5.77 -27.81 18.48
CA GLN A 403 -6.91 -26.98 18.11
C GLN A 403 -8.16 -27.28 18.94
N LYS A 404 -8.40 -28.57 19.24
CA LYS A 404 -9.47 -28.99 20.18
C LYS A 404 -9.25 -28.42 21.58
N ALA A 405 -8.01 -28.41 22.08
CA ALA A 405 -7.69 -27.83 23.37
C ALA A 405 -7.89 -26.30 23.39
N GLN A 406 -7.55 -25.63 22.30
CA GLN A 406 -7.77 -24.20 22.10
C GLN A 406 -9.27 -23.85 22.11
N LEU A 407 -10.09 -24.59 21.37
CA LEU A 407 -11.55 -24.41 21.36
C LEU A 407 -12.20 -24.65 22.73
N ARG A 408 -11.72 -25.61 23.52
CA ARG A 408 -12.24 -25.87 24.87
C ARG A 408 -12.12 -24.66 25.80
N ARG A 409 -11.13 -23.78 25.56
CA ARG A 409 -10.98 -22.53 26.35
C ARG A 409 -12.10 -21.54 26.07
N MET A 410 -12.87 -21.73 25.00
CA MET A 410 -14.00 -20.88 24.62
C MET A 410 -15.32 -21.27 25.29
N VAL A 411 -15.38 -22.43 26.00
CA VAL A 411 -16.64 -22.92 26.59
C VAL A 411 -17.17 -21.95 27.66
N ASP A 412 -16.28 -21.26 28.36
CA ASP A 412 -16.60 -20.31 29.44
C ASP A 412 -16.33 -18.86 29.07
N PHE A 413 -16.31 -18.53 27.77
CA PHE A 413 -16.02 -17.19 27.26
C PHE A 413 -17.30 -16.36 27.03
#